data_980dbd3e2191d5450a26b5a6f217c3e8
#
_entry.id   980dbd3e2191d5450a26b5a6f217c3e8
#
_cell.length_a   1.000
_cell.length_b   1.000
_cell.length_c   1.000
_cell.angle_alpha   90.00
_cell.angle_beta   90.00
_cell.angle_gamma   90.00
#
_symmetry.space_group_name_H-M   'P 1'
#
loop_
_entity.id
_entity.type
_entity.pdbx_description
1 polymer ?
#
loop_
_entity_poly.entity_id
_entity_poly.type
_entity_poly.pdbx_seq_one_letter_code
_entity_poly.pdbx_strand_id
1 'polypeptide(L)'
;SWSNSLLTIGCIWLMWELIPPLLNWAFLQANWVGSTRADCTKSGACWVFIHERFGQFMYGLYTHDQRWRINLALLIGLVSIAPMFWKILPHRGRYIAVWAVIYPLIVWWLMYGGFLGLERVETRQWGGLTLTLIIASVGIAGALPWGILLALGRRSHMPIVRILSVI
;
A
#
# COMPACT_ATOMS: atom_id res chain seq x y z
N SER A 1 30.12 -20.30 2.88
CA SER A 1 30.73 -20.58 4.19
C SER A 1 29.88 -21.58 4.96
N TRP A 2 30.50 -22.38 5.81
CA TRP A 2 29.83 -23.39 6.62
C TRP A 2 28.65 -22.83 7.43
N SER A 3 28.80 -21.61 7.97
CA SER A 3 27.74 -20.91 8.69
C SER A 3 26.52 -20.61 7.80
N ASN A 4 26.72 -20.20 6.55
CA ASN A 4 25.59 -19.96 5.64
C ASN A 4 24.86 -21.26 5.28
N SER A 5 25.61 -22.37 5.09
CA SER A 5 25.00 -23.68 4.82
C SER A 5 24.18 -24.18 6.00
N LEU A 6 24.71 -24.07 7.21
CA LEU A 6 23.98 -24.42 8.43
C LEU A 6 22.71 -23.57 8.61
N LEU A 7 22.80 -22.27 8.34
CA LEU A 7 21.67 -21.36 8.44
C LEU A 7 20.60 -21.70 7.39
N THR A 8 21.00 -22.02 6.17
CA THR A 8 20.07 -22.43 5.11
C THR A 8 19.37 -23.73 5.45
N ILE A 9 20.10 -24.76 5.93
CA ILE A 9 19.52 -26.03 6.35
C ILE A 9 18.54 -25.80 7.52
N GLY A 10 18.92 -24.98 8.50
CA GLY A 10 18.07 -24.62 9.63
C GLY A 10 16.78 -23.92 9.19
N CYS A 11 16.87 -22.98 8.25
CA CYS A 11 15.70 -22.31 7.67
C CYS A 11 14.78 -23.28 6.91
N ILE A 12 15.35 -24.17 6.09
CA ILE A 12 14.56 -25.17 5.35
C ILE A 12 13.85 -26.10 6.31
N TRP A 13 14.54 -26.59 7.33
CA TRP A 13 13.95 -27.46 8.35
C TRP A 13 12.82 -26.72 9.10
N LEU A 14 13.05 -25.51 9.53
CA LEU A 14 12.05 -24.68 10.22
C LEU A 14 10.82 -24.40 9.33
N MET A 15 11.02 -24.13 8.04
CA MET A 15 9.93 -23.99 7.10
C MET A 15 9.15 -25.30 6.93
N TRP A 16 9.82 -26.42 6.87
CA TRP A 16 9.19 -27.74 6.76
C TRP A 16 8.32 -28.06 7.98
N GLU A 17 8.74 -27.66 9.17
CA GLU A 17 8.01 -27.88 10.41
C GLU A 17 6.82 -26.93 10.56
N LEU A 18 6.98 -25.66 10.16
CA LEU A 18 5.97 -24.61 10.35
C LEU A 18 4.92 -24.53 9.23
N ILE A 19 5.29 -24.76 7.99
CA ILE A 19 4.39 -24.58 6.86
C ILE A 19 3.21 -25.55 6.88
N PRO A 20 3.39 -26.88 7.08
CA PRO A 20 2.27 -27.81 7.06
C PRO A 20 1.19 -27.52 8.12
N PRO A 21 1.52 -27.31 9.41
CA PRO A 21 0.49 -26.97 10.40
C PRO A 21 -0.17 -25.63 10.12
N LEU A 22 0.56 -24.62 9.63
CA LEU A 22 -0.02 -23.34 9.21
C LEU A 22 -1.00 -23.49 8.05
N LEU A 23 -0.64 -24.27 7.03
CA LEU A 23 -1.53 -24.51 5.89
C LEU A 23 -2.78 -25.30 6.33
N ASN A 24 -2.60 -26.29 7.19
CA ASN A 24 -3.70 -27.05 7.72
C ASN A 24 -4.68 -26.16 8.50
N TRP A 25 -4.18 -25.34 9.42
CA TRP A 25 -4.96 -24.39 10.18
C TRP A 25 -5.63 -23.31 9.30
N ALA A 26 -4.86 -22.74 8.34
CA ALA A 26 -5.33 -21.61 7.54
C ALA A 26 -6.28 -22.00 6.42
N PHE A 27 -6.18 -23.22 5.87
CA PHE A 27 -6.93 -23.62 4.69
C PHE A 27 -7.78 -24.87 4.90
N LEU A 28 -7.19 -25.96 5.43
CA LEU A 28 -7.89 -27.25 5.50
C LEU A 28 -8.94 -27.31 6.62
N GLN A 29 -8.60 -26.74 7.78
CA GLN A 29 -9.53 -26.67 8.92
C GLN A 29 -10.25 -25.33 9.01
N ALA A 30 -10.07 -24.46 8.02
CA ALA A 30 -10.63 -23.12 8.02
C ALA A 30 -12.13 -23.13 7.72
N ASN A 31 -12.85 -22.23 8.35
CA ASN A 31 -14.26 -21.98 8.08
C ASN A 31 -14.39 -20.89 7.02
N TRP A 32 -14.92 -21.27 5.87
CA TRP A 32 -15.08 -20.38 4.70
C TRP A 32 -16.51 -19.86 4.55
N VAL A 33 -17.49 -20.56 5.12
CA VAL A 33 -18.93 -20.27 4.93
C VAL A 33 -19.56 -20.01 6.30
N GLY A 34 -20.33 -18.94 6.39
CA GLY A 34 -21.04 -18.50 7.59
C GLY A 34 -21.39 -17.02 7.47
N SER A 35 -22.16 -16.49 8.41
CA SER A 35 -22.54 -15.07 8.48
C SER A 35 -22.06 -14.39 9.75
N THR A 36 -21.69 -15.16 10.75
CA THR A 36 -21.29 -14.64 12.05
C THR A 36 -20.02 -15.31 12.58
N ARG A 37 -19.36 -14.67 13.54
CA ARG A 37 -18.22 -15.27 14.25
C ARG A 37 -18.58 -16.54 15.01
N ALA A 38 -19.86 -16.70 15.37
CA ALA A 38 -20.33 -17.87 16.10
C ALA A 38 -20.31 -19.14 15.22
N ASP A 39 -20.34 -18.98 13.91
CA ASP A 39 -20.29 -20.09 12.94
C ASP A 39 -18.89 -20.68 12.79
N CYS A 40 -17.88 -20.03 13.36
CA CYS A 40 -16.50 -20.49 13.29
C CYS A 40 -16.19 -21.51 14.39
N THR A 41 -15.67 -22.68 13.97
CA THR A 41 -15.11 -23.67 14.90
C THR A 41 -13.79 -23.18 15.46
N LYS A 42 -13.41 -23.64 16.66
CA LYS A 42 -12.17 -23.23 17.31
C LYS A 42 -10.89 -23.87 16.71
N SER A 43 -11.06 -24.77 15.74
CA SER A 43 -9.97 -25.60 15.23
C SER A 43 -9.15 -24.96 14.10
N GLY A 44 -9.73 -24.02 13.34
CA GLY A 44 -9.10 -23.42 12.19
C GLY A 44 -9.29 -21.91 12.08
N ALA A 45 -8.74 -21.33 11.02
CA ALA A 45 -8.91 -19.92 10.72
C ALA A 45 -10.36 -19.56 10.38
N CYS A 46 -10.85 -18.44 10.88
CA CYS A 46 -12.20 -17.96 10.60
C CYS A 46 -12.19 -16.93 9.45
N TRP A 47 -12.23 -17.38 8.21
CA TRP A 47 -12.28 -16.53 7.02
C TRP A 47 -13.63 -15.85 6.83
N VAL A 48 -14.69 -16.42 7.41
CA VAL A 48 -16.05 -15.81 7.43
C VAL A 48 -15.99 -14.37 7.95
N PHE A 49 -15.28 -14.14 9.05
CA PHE A 49 -15.17 -12.81 9.63
C PHE A 49 -14.44 -11.83 8.70
N ILE A 50 -13.39 -12.30 8.01
CA ILE A 50 -12.64 -11.48 7.06
C ILE A 50 -13.51 -11.15 5.85
N HIS A 51 -14.27 -12.12 5.33
CA HIS A 51 -15.17 -11.91 4.21
C HIS A 51 -16.25 -10.87 4.52
N GLU A 52 -16.94 -11.00 5.65
CA GLU A 52 -17.99 -10.07 6.09
C GLU A 52 -17.43 -8.65 6.35
N ARG A 53 -16.23 -8.56 6.87
CA ARG A 53 -15.58 -7.27 7.18
C ARG A 53 -14.65 -6.76 6.09
N PHE A 54 -14.54 -7.47 4.96
CA PHE A 54 -13.61 -7.13 3.88
C PHE A 54 -13.84 -5.71 3.35
N GLY A 55 -15.11 -5.33 3.16
CA GLY A 55 -15.47 -3.97 2.75
C GLY A 55 -14.98 -2.89 3.73
N GLN A 56 -15.11 -3.15 5.03
CA GLN A 56 -14.61 -2.24 6.07
C GLN A 56 -13.09 -2.22 6.12
N PHE A 57 -12.44 -3.35 5.87
CA PHE A 57 -10.98 -3.45 5.82
C PHE A 57 -10.38 -2.67 4.65
N MET A 58 -11.03 -2.74 3.48
CA MET A 58 -10.58 -2.04 2.27
C MET A 58 -10.89 -0.55 2.30
N TYR A 59 -12.12 -0.18 2.65
CA TYR A 59 -12.64 1.18 2.50
C TYR A 59 -12.77 1.94 3.83
N GLY A 60 -12.55 1.28 4.98
CA GLY A 60 -12.77 1.89 6.28
C GLY A 60 -14.24 2.25 6.51
N LEU A 61 -14.47 3.48 6.96
CA LEU A 61 -15.80 4.04 7.20
C LEU A 61 -16.34 4.85 6.02
N TYR A 62 -15.70 4.74 4.85
CA TYR A 62 -16.11 5.48 3.66
C TYR A 62 -17.50 5.07 3.19
N THR A 63 -18.35 6.05 2.88
CA THR A 63 -19.74 5.87 2.49
C THR A 63 -19.87 4.90 1.31
N HIS A 64 -20.79 3.96 1.42
CA HIS A 64 -20.93 2.85 0.46
C HIS A 64 -21.12 3.35 -0.98
N ASP A 65 -21.99 4.36 -1.16
CA ASP A 65 -22.34 4.92 -2.47
C ASP A 65 -21.17 5.67 -3.14
N GLN A 66 -20.17 6.06 -2.36
CA GLN A 66 -19.03 6.84 -2.83
C GLN A 66 -17.76 5.98 -3.05
N ARG A 67 -17.80 4.68 -2.75
CA ARG A 67 -16.63 3.77 -2.89
C ARG A 67 -16.08 3.67 -4.30
N TRP A 68 -16.89 3.96 -5.30
CA TRP A 68 -16.45 4.00 -6.70
C TRP A 68 -15.30 5.00 -6.93
N ARG A 69 -15.23 6.09 -6.15
CA ARG A 69 -14.16 7.10 -6.22
C ARG A 69 -12.81 6.50 -5.82
N ILE A 70 -12.83 5.69 -4.75
CA ILE A 70 -11.64 4.98 -4.28
C ILE A 70 -11.17 3.98 -5.33
N ASN A 71 -12.09 3.21 -5.90
CA ASN A 71 -11.78 2.24 -6.94
C ASN A 71 -11.21 2.93 -8.18
N LEU A 72 -11.76 4.08 -8.56
CA LEU A 72 -11.27 4.89 -9.67
C LEU A 72 -9.85 5.42 -9.37
N ALA A 73 -9.60 5.93 -8.16
CA ALA A 73 -8.28 6.39 -7.76
C ALA A 73 -7.24 5.26 -7.81
N LEU A 74 -7.59 4.07 -7.31
CA LEU A 74 -6.72 2.89 -7.39
C LEU A 74 -6.48 2.45 -8.83
N LEU A 75 -7.52 2.44 -9.66
CA LEU A 75 -7.42 2.10 -11.09
C LEU A 75 -6.49 3.06 -11.83
N ILE A 76 -6.65 4.38 -11.62
CA ILE A 76 -5.77 5.40 -12.19
C ILE A 76 -4.32 5.17 -11.74
N GLY A 77 -4.11 4.86 -10.46
CA GLY A 77 -2.79 4.52 -9.92
C GLY A 77 -2.17 3.30 -10.62
N LEU A 78 -2.90 2.21 -10.72
CA LEU A 78 -2.44 0.98 -11.37
C LEU A 78 -2.13 1.18 -12.86
N VAL A 79 -3.03 1.85 -13.58
CA VAL A 79 -2.84 2.13 -15.02
C VAL A 79 -1.63 3.06 -15.23
N SER A 80 -1.41 4.01 -14.34
CA SER A 80 -0.26 4.93 -14.45
C SER A 80 1.10 4.28 -14.17
N ILE A 81 1.11 3.18 -13.41
CA ILE A 81 2.33 2.40 -13.17
C ILE A 81 2.73 1.58 -14.40
N ALA A 82 1.77 1.12 -15.21
CA ALA A 82 2.04 0.28 -16.38
C ALA A 82 3.08 0.87 -17.35
N PRO A 83 3.02 2.16 -17.76
CA PRO A 83 4.03 2.76 -18.64
C PRO A 83 5.44 2.81 -18.04
N MET A 84 5.57 2.75 -16.71
CA MET A 84 6.88 2.75 -16.05
C MET A 84 7.66 1.46 -16.32
N PHE A 85 6.94 0.34 -16.46
CA PHE A 85 7.55 -0.96 -16.78
C PHE A 85 7.87 -1.11 -18.26
N TRP A 86 7.16 -0.42 -19.16
CA TRP A 86 7.44 -0.47 -20.58
C TRP A 86 8.57 0.49 -20.97
N LYS A 87 9.56 -0.05 -21.69
CA LYS A 87 10.73 0.71 -22.18
C LYS A 87 10.39 1.80 -23.24
N ILE A 88 9.12 1.99 -23.53
CA ILE A 88 8.59 2.84 -24.62
C ILE A 88 8.65 4.34 -24.30
N LEU A 89 8.69 4.74 -23.01
CA LEU A 89 8.71 6.16 -22.67
C LEU A 89 10.11 6.78 -22.77
N PRO A 90 10.31 7.76 -23.65
CA PRO A 90 11.63 8.37 -23.87
C PRO A 90 12.11 9.23 -22.68
N HIS A 91 11.22 9.72 -21.83
CA HIS A 91 11.56 10.62 -20.69
C HIS A 91 10.97 10.13 -19.37
N ARG A 92 11.27 8.90 -18.96
CA ARG A 92 10.72 8.26 -17.76
C ARG A 92 10.85 9.11 -16.50
N GLY A 93 12.02 9.73 -16.27
CA GLY A 93 12.23 10.54 -15.08
C GLY A 93 11.30 11.73 -15.00
N ARG A 94 11.02 12.39 -16.13
CA ARG A 94 10.09 13.51 -16.21
C ARG A 94 8.64 13.04 -15.98
N TYR A 95 8.26 11.91 -16.58
CA TYR A 95 6.95 11.29 -16.36
C TYR A 95 6.73 10.97 -14.88
N ILE A 96 7.69 10.31 -14.23
CA ILE A 96 7.62 9.96 -12.80
C ILE A 96 7.49 11.22 -11.94
N ALA A 97 8.30 12.25 -12.20
CA ALA A 97 8.28 13.50 -11.42
C ALA A 97 6.93 14.23 -11.55
N VAL A 98 6.39 14.34 -12.77
CA VAL A 98 5.09 14.97 -13.02
C VAL A 98 3.96 14.16 -12.37
N TRP A 99 3.98 12.84 -12.54
CA TRP A 99 2.96 11.97 -11.99
C TRP A 99 2.99 11.90 -10.46
N ALA A 100 4.17 11.96 -9.86
CA ALA A 100 4.33 12.02 -8.41
C ALA A 100 3.63 13.24 -7.77
N VAL A 101 3.46 14.32 -8.52
CA VAL A 101 2.73 15.51 -8.05
C VAL A 101 1.25 15.45 -8.43
N ILE A 102 0.94 15.09 -9.67
CA ILE A 102 -0.43 15.12 -10.20
C ILE A 102 -1.29 14.03 -9.56
N TYR A 103 -0.78 12.82 -9.39
CA TYR A 103 -1.55 11.70 -8.85
C TYR A 103 -2.08 11.95 -7.43
N PRO A 104 -1.28 12.39 -6.45
CA PRO A 104 -1.80 12.72 -5.13
C PRO A 104 -2.88 13.80 -5.14
N LEU A 105 -2.77 14.79 -6.03
CA LEU A 105 -3.78 15.85 -6.17
C LEU A 105 -5.10 15.30 -6.72
N ILE A 106 -5.04 14.42 -7.72
CA ILE A 106 -6.23 13.73 -8.27
C ILE A 106 -6.88 12.88 -7.18
N VAL A 107 -6.10 12.08 -6.45
CA VAL A 107 -6.61 11.23 -5.37
C VAL A 107 -7.25 12.06 -4.27
N TRP A 108 -6.60 13.12 -3.83
CA TRP A 108 -7.15 14.02 -2.83
C TRP A 108 -8.48 14.63 -3.29
N TRP A 109 -8.54 15.12 -4.53
CA TRP A 109 -9.76 15.68 -5.10
C TRP A 109 -10.89 14.64 -5.21
N LEU A 110 -10.60 13.43 -5.69
CA LEU A 110 -11.59 12.35 -5.79
C LEU A 110 -12.12 11.93 -4.42
N MET A 111 -11.26 11.82 -3.42
CA MET A 111 -11.66 11.32 -2.10
C MET A 111 -12.36 12.37 -1.25
N TYR A 112 -11.90 13.62 -1.32
CA TYR A 112 -12.51 14.71 -0.56
C TYR A 112 -13.81 15.21 -1.20
N GLY A 113 -13.84 15.31 -2.52
CA GLY A 113 -14.98 15.84 -3.26
C GLY A 113 -15.15 17.36 -3.09
N GLY A 114 -16.39 17.82 -3.06
CA GLY A 114 -16.74 19.23 -2.86
C GLY A 114 -16.64 20.10 -4.12
N PHE A 115 -16.11 19.58 -5.22
CA PHE A 115 -16.00 20.25 -6.53
C PHE A 115 -16.60 19.40 -7.64
N LEU A 116 -17.09 20.03 -8.71
CA LEU A 116 -17.64 19.38 -9.91
C LEU A 116 -18.79 18.39 -9.62
N GLY A 117 -19.65 18.72 -8.67
CA GLY A 117 -20.82 17.90 -8.34
C GLY A 117 -20.51 16.66 -7.49
N LEU A 118 -19.29 16.51 -7.01
CA LEU A 118 -18.92 15.44 -6.08
C LEU A 118 -19.31 15.84 -4.65
N GLU A 119 -20.06 14.98 -3.98
CA GLU A 119 -20.41 15.17 -2.57
C GLU A 119 -19.14 15.18 -1.70
N ARG A 120 -19.10 16.05 -0.71
CA ARG A 120 -17.98 16.17 0.21
C ARG A 120 -17.96 15.02 1.19
N VAL A 121 -16.83 14.32 1.26
CA VAL A 121 -16.59 13.25 2.24
C VAL A 121 -15.54 13.71 3.25
N GLU A 122 -15.89 13.70 4.52
CA GLU A 122 -14.96 14.12 5.58
C GLU A 122 -13.80 13.15 5.73
N THR A 123 -12.61 13.69 5.97
CA THR A 123 -11.37 12.90 6.10
C THR A 123 -11.41 11.90 7.26
N ARG A 124 -12.25 12.12 8.28
CA ARG A 124 -12.44 11.17 9.40
C ARG A 124 -13.11 9.85 8.96
N GLN A 125 -13.79 9.86 7.81
CA GLN A 125 -14.40 8.64 7.23
C GLN A 125 -13.40 7.85 6.38
N TRP A 126 -12.25 8.46 6.08
CA TRP A 126 -11.19 7.78 5.36
C TRP A 126 -10.54 6.74 6.27
N GLY A 127 -10.31 5.55 5.75
CA GLY A 127 -9.75 4.48 6.55
C GLY A 127 -9.40 3.26 5.72
N GLY A 128 -9.05 2.20 6.44
CA GLY A 128 -8.72 0.90 5.83
C GLY A 128 -7.44 0.92 5.01
N LEU A 129 -7.28 -0.13 4.20
CA LEU A 129 -6.11 -0.32 3.34
C LEU A 129 -5.90 0.85 2.36
N THR A 130 -7.00 1.43 1.88
CA THR A 130 -6.94 2.55 0.93
C THR A 130 -6.23 3.76 1.49
N LEU A 131 -6.55 4.16 2.73
CA LEU A 131 -5.86 5.29 3.39
C LEU A 131 -4.36 5.00 3.54
N THR A 132 -4.00 3.78 3.93
CA THR A 132 -2.60 3.37 4.05
C THR A 132 -1.85 3.48 2.72
N LEU A 133 -2.46 3.02 1.63
CA LEU A 133 -1.88 3.12 0.28
C LEU A 133 -1.72 4.58 -0.18
N ILE A 134 -2.69 5.44 0.13
CA ILE A 134 -2.62 6.87 -0.20
C ILE A 134 -1.48 7.54 0.57
N ILE A 135 -1.43 7.36 1.88
CA ILE A 135 -0.37 7.94 2.72
C ILE A 135 1.01 7.43 2.28
N ALA A 136 1.14 6.13 2.01
CA ALA A 136 2.38 5.55 1.52
C ALA A 136 2.78 6.14 0.16
N SER A 137 1.86 6.24 -0.80
CA SER A 137 2.14 6.81 -2.13
C SER A 137 2.54 8.28 -2.06
N VAL A 138 1.83 9.08 -1.27
CA VAL A 138 2.15 10.51 -1.06
C VAL A 138 3.49 10.66 -0.33
N GLY A 139 3.74 9.82 0.69
CA GLY A 139 5.00 9.83 1.43
C GLY A 139 6.20 9.49 0.54
N ILE A 140 6.08 8.45 -0.29
CA ILE A 140 7.14 8.07 -1.23
C ILE A 140 7.35 9.17 -2.28
N ALA A 141 6.26 9.69 -2.87
CA ALA A 141 6.33 10.75 -3.86
C ALA A 141 6.96 12.04 -3.28
N GLY A 142 6.64 12.40 -2.04
CA GLY A 142 7.23 13.53 -1.34
C GLY A 142 8.68 13.32 -0.93
N ALA A 143 9.03 12.12 -0.46
CA ALA A 143 10.39 11.81 -0.02
C ALA A 143 11.44 11.85 -1.16
N LEU A 144 11.04 11.50 -2.39
CA LEU A 144 11.94 11.48 -3.55
C LEU A 144 12.58 12.85 -3.85
N PRO A 145 11.82 13.96 -4.05
CA PRO A 145 12.42 15.26 -4.34
C PRO A 145 13.29 15.77 -3.18
N TRP A 146 12.86 15.56 -1.94
CA TRP A 146 13.66 15.93 -0.76
C TRP A 146 14.94 15.12 -0.68
N GLY A 147 14.88 13.82 -0.94
CA GLY A 147 16.07 12.96 -0.97
C GLY A 147 17.07 13.38 -2.04
N ILE A 148 16.60 13.78 -3.22
CA ILE A 148 17.47 14.30 -4.31
C ILE A 148 18.11 15.64 -3.91
N LEU A 149 17.32 16.57 -3.33
CA LEU A 149 17.83 17.86 -2.86
C LEU A 149 18.92 17.69 -1.80
N LEU A 150 18.69 16.81 -0.82
CA LEU A 150 19.67 16.51 0.22
C LEU A 150 20.93 15.83 -0.36
N ALA A 151 20.77 14.91 -1.31
CA ALA A 151 21.89 14.25 -1.98
C ALA A 151 22.75 15.25 -2.78
N LEU A 152 22.12 16.21 -3.46
CA LEU A 152 22.81 17.30 -4.14
C LEU A 152 23.48 18.26 -3.15
N GLY A 153 22.78 18.58 -2.05
CA GLY A 153 23.32 19.43 -0.97
C GLY A 153 24.61 18.85 -0.35
N ARG A 154 24.69 17.53 -0.18
CA ARG A 154 25.90 16.85 0.30
C ARG A 154 27.11 17.02 -0.61
N ARG A 155 26.90 17.22 -1.92
CA ARG A 155 27.96 17.48 -2.91
C ARG A 155 28.25 18.97 -3.09
N SER A 156 27.53 19.85 -2.40
CA SER A 156 27.74 21.29 -2.48
C SER A 156 29.09 21.69 -1.86
N HIS A 157 29.71 22.70 -2.46
CA HIS A 157 30.91 23.35 -1.93
C HIS A 157 30.60 24.30 -0.76
N MET A 158 29.33 24.61 -0.50
CA MET A 158 28.92 25.47 0.60
C MET A 158 28.88 24.67 1.92
N PRO A 159 29.70 25.06 2.94
CA PRO A 159 29.82 24.28 4.18
C PRO A 159 28.50 24.17 4.94
N ILE A 160 27.66 25.21 4.98
CA ILE A 160 26.38 25.24 5.66
C ILE A 160 25.40 24.25 5.00
N VAL A 161 25.30 24.28 3.67
CA VAL A 161 24.39 23.39 2.91
C VAL A 161 24.80 21.92 3.10
N ARG A 162 26.12 21.67 3.08
CA ARG A 162 26.67 20.33 3.29
C ARG A 162 26.34 19.78 4.69
N ILE A 163 26.51 20.59 5.74
CA ILE A 163 26.21 20.19 7.12
C ILE A 163 24.72 19.87 7.28
N LEU A 164 23.82 20.77 6.82
CA LEU A 164 22.38 20.55 6.88
C LEU A 164 21.89 19.34 6.07
N SER A 165 22.64 18.93 5.06
CA SER A 165 22.27 17.78 4.21
C SER A 165 22.83 16.44 4.72
N VAL A 166 23.64 16.43 5.78
CA VAL A 166 24.26 15.23 6.39
C VAL A 166 23.50 14.78 7.63
N ILE A 167 22.75 15.69 8.28
CA ILE A 167 21.89 15.40 9.43
C ILE A 167 20.60 14.72 8.94
#